data_1430804f9e46f2119a5d8a21c6225e7e
#
_entry.id   1430804f9e46f2119a5d8a21c6225e7e
#
_cell.length_a   1.000
_cell.length_b   1.000
_cell.length_c   1.000
_cell.angle_alpha   90.00
_cell.angle_beta   90.00
_cell.angle_gamma   90.00
#
_symmetry.space_group_name_H-M   'P 1'
#
loop_
_entity.id
_entity.type
_entity.pdbx_description
1 polymer ?
#
loop_
_entity_poly.entity_id
_entity_poly.type
_entity_poly.pdbx_seq_one_letter_code
_entity_poly.pdbx_strand_id
1 'polypeptide(L)'
;MKQYVVIIPPDEPARKKLWLPEDGLLELQSIVGGNIETVPTEREDFLLVVNEEGKNEQLSWNRQATGILPGWLRLKDYIAGTAVLMKRGAEDIEPFSREEAERWLAII
;
A
#
# COMPACT_ATOMS: atom_id res chain seq x y z
N MET A 1 -15.93 14.12 -6.41
CA MET A 1 -14.58 14.01 -6.97
C MET A 1 -14.08 12.57 -6.82
N LYS A 2 -13.45 12.02 -7.85
CA LYS A 2 -12.96 10.64 -7.81
C LYS A 2 -11.70 10.53 -6.96
N GLN A 3 -11.60 9.45 -6.21
CA GLN A 3 -10.45 9.15 -5.37
C GLN A 3 -9.84 7.81 -5.78
N TYR A 4 -8.57 7.64 -5.51
CA TYR A 4 -7.79 6.48 -5.95
C TYR A 4 -6.86 5.99 -4.86
N VAL A 5 -6.50 4.72 -4.95
CA VAL A 5 -5.38 4.15 -4.19
C VAL A 5 -4.35 3.65 -5.18
N VAL A 6 -3.12 3.43 -4.72
CA VAL A 6 -2.06 2.86 -5.56
C VAL A 6 -1.82 1.44 -5.11
N ILE A 7 -2.10 0.49 -5.99
CA ILE A 7 -1.88 -0.93 -5.72
C ILE A 7 -0.49 -1.30 -6.20
N ILE A 8 0.29 -1.91 -5.33
CA ILE A 8 1.66 -2.33 -5.62
C ILE A 8 1.73 -3.85 -5.48
N PRO A 9 1.53 -4.60 -6.60
CA PRO A 9 1.66 -6.05 -6.56
C PRO A 9 3.13 -6.47 -6.52
N PRO A 10 3.44 -7.69 -6.05
CA PRO A 10 4.83 -8.14 -6.03
C PRO A 10 5.42 -8.40 -7.41
N ASP A 11 4.61 -8.83 -8.37
CA ASP A 11 5.09 -9.31 -9.67
C ASP A 11 4.63 -8.48 -10.86
N GLU A 12 3.95 -7.37 -10.63
CA GLU A 12 3.41 -6.52 -11.68
C GLU A 12 3.71 -5.06 -11.36
N PRO A 13 3.69 -4.18 -12.38
CA PRO A 13 3.85 -2.76 -12.12
C PRO A 13 2.75 -2.22 -11.21
N ALA A 14 3.08 -1.24 -10.39
CA ALA A 14 2.11 -0.54 -9.57
C ALA A 14 1.07 0.15 -10.47
N ARG A 15 -0.16 0.24 -9.98
CA ARG A 15 -1.25 0.87 -10.73
C ARG A 15 -2.18 1.63 -9.80
N LYS A 16 -2.87 2.62 -10.33
CA LYS A 16 -3.92 3.29 -9.56
C LYS A 16 -5.22 2.50 -9.72
N LYS A 17 -6.02 2.50 -8.67
CA LYS A 17 -7.33 1.88 -8.65
C LYS A 17 -8.35 2.89 -8.14
N LEU A 18 -9.47 3.03 -8.85
CA LEU A 18 -10.57 3.88 -8.39
C LEU A 18 -11.05 3.36 -7.03
N TRP A 19 -11.23 4.26 -6.08
CA TRP A 19 -11.58 3.91 -4.71
C TRP A 19 -13.02 4.31 -4.41
N LEU A 20 -13.91 3.33 -4.46
CA LEU A 20 -15.35 3.51 -4.22
C LEU A 20 -15.92 2.36 -3.38
N PRO A 21 -15.29 1.98 -2.27
CA PRO A 21 -15.79 0.84 -1.50
C PRO A 21 -17.02 1.22 -0.68
N GLU A 22 -17.92 0.27 -0.50
CA GLU A 22 -19.00 0.39 0.47
C GLU A 22 -18.43 0.21 1.88
N ASP A 23 -17.44 -0.68 2.01
CA ASP A 23 -16.72 -0.94 3.24
C ASP A 23 -15.22 -0.95 2.91
N GLY A 24 -14.52 0.10 3.34
CA GLY A 24 -13.11 0.27 3.04
C GLY A 24 -12.23 -0.82 3.63
N LEU A 25 -12.53 -1.28 4.84
CA LEU A 25 -11.75 -2.34 5.48
C LEU A 25 -11.87 -3.65 4.71
N LEU A 26 -13.09 -4.04 4.36
CA LEU A 26 -13.32 -5.27 3.59
C LEU A 26 -12.64 -5.20 2.23
N GLU A 27 -12.68 -4.04 1.58
CA GLU A 27 -12.02 -3.87 0.28
C GLU A 27 -10.51 -4.03 0.40
N LEU A 28 -9.89 -3.43 1.42
CA LEU A 28 -8.45 -3.56 1.66
C LEU A 28 -8.08 -5.00 1.98
N GLN A 29 -8.87 -5.68 2.81
CA GLN A 29 -8.64 -7.08 3.13
C GLN A 29 -8.71 -7.95 1.87
N SER A 30 -9.65 -7.66 0.98
CA SER A 30 -9.77 -8.37 -0.28
C SER A 30 -8.53 -8.15 -1.18
N ILE A 31 -8.04 -6.92 -1.26
CA ILE A 31 -6.89 -6.59 -2.08
C ILE A 31 -5.61 -7.28 -1.59
N VAL A 32 -5.36 -7.24 -0.28
CA VAL A 32 -4.13 -7.83 0.28
C VAL A 32 -4.27 -9.32 0.61
N GLY A 33 -5.50 -9.85 0.60
CA GLY A 33 -5.74 -11.26 0.80
C GLY A 33 -5.82 -11.72 2.24
N GLY A 34 -6.10 -10.83 3.19
CA GLY A 34 -6.19 -11.16 4.60
C GLY A 34 -6.33 -9.94 5.48
N ASN A 35 -6.13 -10.12 6.78
CA ASN A 35 -6.17 -8.98 7.70
C ASN A 35 -5.10 -7.97 7.35
N ILE A 36 -5.39 -6.70 7.59
CA ILE A 36 -4.48 -5.63 7.21
C ILE A 36 -3.60 -5.18 8.37
N GLU A 37 -2.43 -4.68 8.01
CA GLU A 37 -1.50 -4.00 8.89
C GLU A 37 -1.02 -2.76 8.14
N THR A 38 -0.80 -1.66 8.84
CA THR A 38 -0.22 -0.47 8.22
C THR A 38 1.25 -0.38 8.56
N VAL A 39 2.08 -0.03 7.58
CA VAL A 39 3.51 0.17 7.81
C VAL A 39 3.92 1.54 7.28
N PRO A 40 4.93 2.18 7.89
CA PRO A 40 5.36 3.50 7.46
C PRO A 40 6.11 3.46 6.13
N THR A 41 6.17 4.63 5.46
CA THR A 41 7.03 4.84 4.29
C THR A 41 8.07 5.88 4.64
N GLU A 42 8.99 6.17 3.70
CA GLU A 42 9.97 7.23 3.85
C GLU A 42 9.31 8.60 4.08
N ARG A 43 8.06 8.75 3.69
CA ARG A 43 7.31 9.99 3.81
C ARG A 43 6.26 9.84 4.90
N GLU A 44 6.30 10.74 5.88
CA GLU A 44 5.38 10.68 7.01
C GLU A 44 3.90 10.76 6.62
N ASP A 45 3.61 11.41 5.49
CA ASP A 45 2.23 11.62 5.02
C ASP A 45 1.61 10.36 4.43
N PHE A 46 2.41 9.33 4.17
CA PHE A 46 1.96 8.15 3.43
C PHE A 46 2.29 6.88 4.17
N LEU A 47 1.48 5.86 3.94
CA LEU A 47 1.69 4.56 4.54
C LEU A 47 1.30 3.45 3.57
N LEU A 48 1.77 2.25 3.85
CA LEU A 48 1.39 1.05 3.11
C LEU A 48 0.42 0.24 3.93
N VAL A 49 -0.59 -0.31 3.27
CA VAL A 49 -1.50 -1.29 3.84
C VAL A 49 -1.08 -2.64 3.27
N VAL A 50 -0.81 -3.59 4.14
CA VAL A 50 -0.28 -4.90 3.75
C VAL A 50 -1.02 -6.01 4.48
N ASN A 51 -0.85 -7.25 4.03
CA ASN A 51 -1.36 -8.43 4.73
C ASN A 51 -0.49 -8.65 5.98
N GLU A 52 -1.11 -8.62 7.16
CA GLU A 52 -0.36 -8.77 8.41
C GLU A 52 0.34 -10.14 8.55
N GLU A 53 -0.15 -11.15 7.81
CA GLU A 53 0.39 -12.51 7.82
C GLU A 53 1.16 -12.86 6.55
N GLY A 54 1.51 -11.85 5.74
CA GLY A 54 2.13 -12.08 4.43
C GLY A 54 3.36 -12.98 4.46
N LYS A 55 4.26 -12.78 5.42
CA LYS A 55 5.48 -13.59 5.54
C LYS A 55 5.15 -15.00 6.02
N ASN A 56 4.24 -15.11 6.98
CA ASN A 56 3.82 -16.41 7.51
C ASN A 56 3.10 -17.24 6.44
N GLU A 57 2.37 -16.57 5.56
CA GLU A 57 1.68 -17.22 4.45
C GLU A 57 2.60 -17.42 3.24
N GLN A 58 3.86 -17.02 3.36
CA GLN A 58 4.86 -17.16 2.31
C GLN A 58 4.48 -16.47 1.00
N LEU A 59 3.85 -15.31 1.10
CA LEU A 59 3.52 -14.51 -0.08
C LEU A 59 4.80 -13.99 -0.73
N SER A 60 4.73 -13.71 -2.03
CA SER A 60 5.89 -13.26 -2.80
C SER A 60 6.48 -11.96 -2.25
N TRP A 61 7.80 -11.86 -2.24
CA TRP A 61 8.52 -10.66 -1.86
C TRP A 61 8.16 -9.51 -2.80
N ASN A 62 7.73 -8.40 -2.21
CA ASN A 62 7.34 -7.22 -2.96
C ASN A 62 8.48 -6.20 -2.93
N ARG A 63 9.30 -6.20 -3.98
CA ARG A 63 10.46 -5.30 -4.06
C ARG A 63 10.06 -3.84 -4.18
N GLN A 64 9.02 -3.54 -4.95
CA GLN A 64 8.56 -2.17 -5.13
C GLN A 64 8.13 -1.55 -3.81
N ALA A 65 7.28 -2.26 -3.07
CA ALA A 65 6.79 -1.77 -1.77
C ALA A 65 7.91 -1.70 -0.73
N THR A 66 8.79 -2.70 -0.71
CA THR A 66 9.93 -2.71 0.21
C THR A 66 10.83 -1.50 -0.02
N GLY A 67 10.99 -1.08 -1.28
CA GLY A 67 11.84 0.05 -1.65
C GLY A 67 11.38 1.40 -1.12
N ILE A 68 10.12 1.52 -0.71
CA ILE A 68 9.61 2.78 -0.15
C ILE A 68 9.46 2.77 1.37
N LEU A 69 9.92 1.71 2.03
CA LEU A 69 10.02 1.69 3.49
C LEU A 69 11.10 2.67 3.95
N PRO A 70 10.98 3.21 5.18
CA PRO A 70 12.06 4.02 5.75
C PRO A 70 13.38 3.23 5.75
N GLY A 71 14.50 3.91 5.56
CA GLY A 71 15.80 3.24 5.51
C GLY A 71 16.10 2.33 6.70
N TRP A 72 15.76 2.79 7.91
CA TRP A 72 16.00 2.00 9.12
C TRP A 72 15.18 0.72 9.16
N LEU A 73 13.98 0.72 8.53
CA LEU A 73 13.13 -0.46 8.49
C LEU A 73 13.52 -1.38 7.32
N ARG A 74 13.86 -0.79 6.17
CA ARG A 74 14.25 -1.54 4.97
C ARG A 74 15.49 -2.42 5.18
N LEU A 75 16.36 -2.03 6.10
CA LEU A 75 17.56 -2.80 6.43
C LEU A 75 17.27 -4.10 7.16
N LYS A 76 16.10 -4.23 7.77
CA LYS A 76 15.77 -5.39 8.61
C LYS A 76 14.41 -6.01 8.33
N ASP A 77 13.68 -5.47 7.37
CA ASP A 77 12.33 -5.97 7.07
C ASP A 77 12.02 -5.84 5.58
N TYR A 78 10.96 -6.51 5.15
CA TYR A 78 10.51 -6.47 3.76
C TYR A 78 9.00 -6.68 3.71
N ILE A 79 8.40 -6.32 2.57
CA ILE A 79 6.98 -6.51 2.33
C ILE A 79 6.76 -7.76 1.51
N ALA A 80 5.84 -8.62 1.96
CA ALA A 80 5.44 -9.84 1.24
C ALA A 80 3.98 -9.71 0.82
N GLY A 81 3.70 -9.96 -0.45
CA GLY A 81 2.36 -9.85 -1.02
C GLY A 81 2.04 -8.46 -1.56
N THR A 82 0.80 -8.28 -1.98
CA THR A 82 0.33 -7.00 -2.52
C THR A 82 0.22 -5.95 -1.43
N ALA A 83 0.68 -4.74 -1.73
CA ALA A 83 0.56 -3.59 -0.84
C ALA A 83 -0.32 -2.51 -1.46
N VAL A 84 -0.93 -1.67 -0.65
CA VAL A 84 -1.73 -0.54 -1.09
C VAL A 84 -1.15 0.71 -0.47
N LEU A 85 -0.75 1.68 -1.30
CA LEU A 85 -0.25 2.95 -0.83
C LEU A 85 -1.42 3.92 -0.65
N MET A 86 -1.48 4.55 0.51
CA MET A 86 -2.54 5.48 0.87
C MET A 86 -1.98 6.65 1.66
N LYS A 87 -2.76 7.70 1.84
CA LYS A 87 -2.38 8.84 2.67
C LYS A 87 -2.70 8.57 4.13
N ARG A 88 -1.92 9.16 5.01
CA ARG A 88 -2.23 9.23 6.42
C ARG A 88 -3.18 10.40 6.63
N GLY A 89 -4.45 10.10 6.96
CA GLY A 89 -5.43 11.12 7.27
C GLY A 89 -5.34 11.55 8.73
N ALA A 90 -6.18 12.51 9.12
CA ALA A 90 -6.21 13.02 10.49
C ALA A 90 -6.63 11.96 11.51
N GLU A 91 -7.51 11.06 11.13
CA GLU A 91 -8.04 10.02 12.01
C GLU A 91 -7.77 8.61 11.49
N ASP A 92 -7.45 8.47 10.22
CA ASP A 92 -7.31 7.15 9.58
C ASP A 92 -6.60 7.30 8.24
N ILE A 93 -6.50 6.19 7.51
CA ILE A 93 -5.95 6.16 6.16
C ILE A 93 -6.95 6.75 5.17
N GLU A 94 -6.44 7.45 4.17
CA GLU A 94 -7.25 8.12 3.15
C GLU A 94 -6.75 7.80 1.75
N PRO A 95 -7.66 7.77 0.76
CA PRO A 95 -7.25 7.62 -0.64
C PRO A 95 -6.62 8.89 -1.20
N PHE A 96 -6.03 8.78 -2.37
CA PHE A 96 -5.43 9.88 -3.12
C PHE A 96 -6.41 10.52 -4.09
N SER A 97 -6.13 11.77 -4.47
CA SER A 97 -6.69 12.33 -5.70
C SER A 97 -6.03 11.61 -6.89
N ARG A 98 -6.59 11.78 -8.09
CA ARG A 98 -5.97 11.21 -9.30
C ARG A 98 -4.54 11.71 -9.48
N GLU A 99 -4.32 13.00 -9.32
CA GLU A 99 -3.01 13.61 -9.51
C GLU A 99 -1.97 13.10 -8.52
N GLU A 100 -2.37 12.92 -7.28
CA GLU A 100 -1.49 12.36 -6.25
C GLU A 100 -1.09 10.92 -6.59
N ALA A 101 -2.08 10.11 -7.01
CA ALA A 101 -1.81 8.73 -7.37
C ALA A 101 -0.87 8.64 -8.58
N GLU A 102 -1.08 9.48 -9.58
CA GLU A 102 -0.23 9.51 -10.78
C GLU A 102 1.20 9.96 -10.48
N ARG A 103 1.37 10.90 -9.54
CA ARG A 103 2.71 11.30 -9.10
C ARG A 103 3.46 10.14 -8.46
N TRP A 104 2.79 9.35 -7.63
CA TRP A 104 3.41 8.18 -7.02
C TRP A 104 3.79 7.14 -8.06
N LEU A 105 2.90 6.89 -9.03
CA LEU A 105 3.19 5.93 -10.09
C LEU A 105 4.40 6.33 -10.93
N ALA A 106 4.70 7.62 -11.02
CA ALA A 106 5.84 8.10 -11.80
C ALA A 106 7.19 7.84 -11.10
N ILE A 107 7.18 7.61 -9.78
CA ILE A 107 8.42 7.45 -9.00
C ILE A 107 8.62 6.07 -8.38
N ILE A 108 7.62 5.23 -8.43
CA ILE A 108 7.74 3.85 -7.93
C ILE A 108 8.44 2.97 -8.95
#